data_d6339141a2810d7d8ae3035ecd38c8b4
#
_entry.id   d6339141a2810d7d8ae3035ecd38c8b4
#
_cell.length_a   1.000
_cell.length_b   1.000
_cell.length_c   1.000
_cell.angle_alpha   90.00
_cell.angle_beta   90.00
_cell.angle_gamma   90.00
#
_symmetry.space_group_name_H-M   'P 1'
#
loop_
_entity.id
_entity.type
_entity.pdbx_description
1 polymer ?
#
loop_
_entity_poly.entity_id
_entity_poly.type
_entity_poly.pdbx_seq_one_letter_code
_entity_poly.pdbx_strand_id
1 'polypeptide(L)'
;MKKHSPLSLLPLLLALLLLLGCAQNVGTPCITHADSDNNGLCDNCTQSVLVSFDFYTINDLHGKFSDTDQNPGVDELTTYLKEAAKNDDNAYFLATGDIWQGSAESNMTYGALMTDWMNQLDFVAMTLGNHEFDWGTQPIADNAQLAEFPFLAINIYDRTTNTLVPYCQSSVMVEADGIQIGIIGAIGDCYSSISSDKVTDIYFKTGSELTALVKAESQKLREQGADFIIYSLHDGYDQNMGGVGTVADNRLRSFYDISLSDGYVDLVFEGHIHKSYVFTDSKGVYHLQGGGENKGITHVTVTFNTANDNSTVTTAEFVSNNRYQNLADDALVNQLLEKYQDQIGGAKEVLGHNDMKRSGDTLRSIMAKLYYETGLKTWGDKYDITLGGGFLSVRSPYDLNAGDVTYAMLHSIFPFDNQIVLCSVKGDSLLKNFINSTNSNYFIYGDYAGKNIDPNGTYYIVVDTYTSQYEPNRLTVLEEYAPDIYGRDLLADYIREGHFTSQSPDGSYTLTSIPEILQLGASLKAGATTDKGYYVKGTVQAVHNSTYGNLTLVDEAGNSLYVYGVYDKSGENRYDAMKNPPKVGDTVVLFGVIQNYVPKNGDAIIEMVSGRVIPE
;
A
#
# COMPACT_ATOMS: atom_id res chain seq x y z
N MET A 1 47.15 44.85 25.97
CA MET A 1 48.52 45.11 26.42
C MET A 1 49.14 43.76 26.77
N LYS A 2 50.01 43.28 25.90
CA LYS A 2 51.48 43.09 26.06
C LYS A 2 51.84 42.43 27.38
N LYS A 3 52.40 41.18 27.40
CA LYS A 3 53.80 40.95 27.12
C LYS A 3 54.19 39.48 26.98
N HIS A 4 55.18 39.27 26.15
CA HIS A 4 55.88 38.07 25.71
C HIS A 4 56.80 37.42 26.76
N SER A 5 56.96 36.06 26.58
CA SER A 5 58.25 35.31 26.51
C SER A 5 59.00 34.97 27.82
N PRO A 6 59.92 33.96 27.81
CA PRO A 6 60.44 33.14 26.73
C PRO A 6 60.62 31.62 26.98
N LEU A 7 60.97 30.92 25.89
CA LEU A 7 61.55 29.59 25.76
C LEU A 7 62.46 29.09 26.89
N SER A 8 62.32 27.81 27.22
CA SER A 8 63.47 26.98 27.60
C SER A 8 63.51 25.73 26.75
N LEU A 9 64.50 25.68 25.86
CA LEU A 9 64.98 24.52 25.14
C LEU A 9 65.73 23.58 26.09
N LEU A 10 65.54 22.28 25.83
CA LEU A 10 66.16 21.04 26.37
C LEU A 10 65.33 20.29 27.42
N PRO A 11 65.08 18.95 27.29
CA PRO A 11 65.90 18.00 26.56
C PRO A 11 65.18 17.19 25.47
N LEU A 12 65.57 17.44 24.22
CA LEU A 12 65.12 16.69 23.07
C LEU A 12 66.24 15.73 22.60
N LEU A 13 66.91 15.05 23.54
CA LEU A 13 68.00 14.14 23.15
C LEU A 13 68.03 12.78 23.85
N LEU A 14 67.00 12.41 24.62
CA LEU A 14 66.99 11.09 25.29
C LEU A 14 65.75 10.22 24.97
N ALA A 15 64.87 10.67 24.05
CA ALA A 15 63.72 9.88 23.58
C ALA A 15 63.97 9.26 22.18
N LEU A 16 65.18 9.41 21.62
CA LEU A 16 65.51 8.93 20.24
C LEU A 16 66.27 7.60 20.21
N LEU A 17 66.34 6.86 21.32
CA LEU A 17 67.10 5.61 21.39
C LEU A 17 66.32 4.40 21.93
N LEU A 18 65.00 4.47 22.05
CA LEU A 18 64.13 3.33 22.44
C LEU A 18 63.02 3.02 21.45
N LEU A 19 63.08 3.50 20.21
CA LEU A 19 62.19 3.17 19.09
C LEU A 19 62.91 2.42 17.96
N LEU A 20 63.95 1.69 18.27
CA LEU A 20 64.66 0.79 17.33
C LEU A 20 64.40 -0.67 17.68
N GLY A 21 63.14 -1.06 17.69
CA GLY A 21 62.81 -2.46 17.97
C GLY A 21 61.36 -2.78 17.64
N CYS A 22 60.93 -2.54 16.43
CA CYS A 22 59.90 -3.19 15.64
C CYS A 22 59.78 -2.44 14.31
N ALA A 23 60.78 -2.53 13.49
CA ALA A 23 60.61 -2.30 12.08
C ALA A 23 59.84 -3.52 11.54
N GLN A 24 58.51 -3.50 11.66
CA GLN A 24 57.70 -4.20 10.69
C GLN A 24 58.11 -3.61 9.35
N ASN A 25 58.47 -4.46 8.41
CA ASN A 25 58.60 -4.11 7.02
C ASN A 25 57.36 -3.34 6.57
N VAL A 26 57.45 -2.02 6.57
CA VAL A 26 56.55 -1.20 5.79
C VAL A 26 56.99 -1.47 4.35
N GLY A 27 56.41 -2.51 3.75
CA GLY A 27 56.62 -2.81 2.34
C GLY A 27 56.35 -1.55 1.54
N THR A 28 57.14 -1.32 0.50
CA THR A 28 56.80 -0.31 -0.51
C THR A 28 55.34 -0.43 -0.83
N PRO A 29 54.57 0.70 -0.86
CA PRO A 29 53.15 0.65 -1.20
C PRO A 29 53.00 -0.13 -2.50
N CYS A 30 52.09 -1.09 -2.52
CA CYS A 30 51.79 -1.87 -3.72
C CYS A 30 51.20 -0.88 -4.74
N ILE A 31 51.96 -0.60 -5.82
CA ILE A 31 51.59 0.40 -6.82
C ILE A 31 50.60 -0.21 -7.83
N THR A 32 50.62 -1.53 -7.99
CA THR A 32 49.74 -2.27 -8.88
C THR A 32 49.25 -3.51 -8.14
N HIS A 33 47.94 -3.60 -7.94
CA HIS A 33 47.31 -4.78 -7.42
C HIS A 33 47.06 -5.78 -8.56
N ALA A 34 47.28 -7.05 -8.31
CA ALA A 34 46.96 -8.16 -9.19
C ALA A 34 46.35 -9.27 -8.34
N ASP A 35 45.36 -9.96 -8.85
CA ASP A 35 44.69 -11.13 -8.24
C ASP A 35 44.49 -12.15 -9.37
N SER A 36 45.56 -12.87 -9.68
CA SER A 36 45.63 -13.78 -10.82
C SER A 36 44.85 -15.08 -10.59
N ASP A 37 44.65 -15.49 -9.34
CA ASP A 37 43.92 -16.68 -8.94
C ASP A 37 42.48 -16.38 -8.47
N ASN A 38 42.05 -15.11 -8.51
CA ASN A 38 40.72 -14.62 -8.10
C ASN A 38 40.35 -15.00 -6.66
N ASN A 39 41.32 -15.00 -5.75
CA ASN A 39 41.09 -15.30 -4.34
C ASN A 39 40.71 -14.06 -3.50
N GLY A 40 40.64 -12.87 -4.12
CA GLY A 40 40.30 -11.60 -3.48
C GLY A 40 41.44 -10.96 -2.71
N LEU A 41 42.66 -11.47 -2.86
CA LEU A 41 43.86 -10.94 -2.25
C LEU A 41 44.88 -10.55 -3.33
N CYS A 42 45.53 -9.43 -3.14
CA CYS A 42 46.60 -9.00 -4.06
C CYS A 42 47.77 -9.98 -4.01
N ASP A 43 48.16 -10.57 -5.15
CA ASP A 43 49.30 -11.47 -5.31
C ASP A 43 50.63 -10.85 -4.82
N ASN A 44 50.74 -9.52 -4.87
CA ASN A 44 51.98 -8.81 -4.55
C ASN A 44 52.07 -8.41 -3.06
N CYS A 45 50.95 -8.10 -2.41
CA CYS A 45 50.95 -7.56 -1.04
C CYS A 45 49.98 -8.24 -0.07
N THR A 46 49.20 -9.20 -0.53
CA THR A 46 48.19 -9.95 0.27
C THR A 46 47.11 -9.10 0.92
N GLN A 47 46.94 -7.84 0.49
CA GLN A 47 45.80 -7.01 0.92
C GLN A 47 44.55 -7.42 0.15
N SER A 48 43.39 -7.23 0.75
CA SER A 48 42.11 -7.41 0.04
C SER A 48 42.04 -6.42 -1.13
N VAL A 49 41.60 -6.91 -2.27
CA VAL A 49 41.29 -6.12 -3.46
C VAL A 49 39.77 -6.14 -3.73
N LEU A 50 38.99 -6.62 -2.76
CA LEU A 50 37.55 -6.66 -2.84
C LEU A 50 36.96 -5.44 -2.14
N VAL A 51 36.05 -4.76 -2.84
CA VAL A 51 35.19 -3.68 -2.32
C VAL A 51 33.75 -4.12 -2.52
N SER A 52 32.95 -4.03 -1.49
CA SER A 52 31.53 -4.41 -1.54
C SER A 52 30.63 -3.19 -1.34
N PHE A 53 29.49 -3.22 -1.99
CA PHE A 53 28.40 -2.26 -1.86
C PHE A 53 27.13 -3.00 -1.51
N ASP A 54 26.45 -2.58 -0.46
CA ASP A 54 25.19 -3.13 -0.03
C ASP A 54 24.03 -2.20 -0.41
N PHE A 55 23.13 -2.69 -1.26
CA PHE A 55 21.92 -1.97 -1.67
C PHE A 55 20.70 -2.54 -0.98
N TYR A 56 20.02 -1.70 -0.23
CA TYR A 56 18.72 -1.99 0.37
C TYR A 56 17.65 -1.23 -0.39
N THR A 57 16.65 -1.93 -0.97
CA THR A 57 15.59 -1.25 -1.71
C THR A 57 14.23 -1.47 -1.10
N ILE A 58 13.46 -0.39 -1.07
CA ILE A 58 12.06 -0.35 -0.65
C ILE A 58 11.20 -0.06 -1.87
N ASN A 59 10.10 -0.79 -2.02
CA ASN A 59 9.10 -0.55 -3.06
C ASN A 59 7.69 -0.67 -2.46
N ASP A 60 6.73 0.01 -3.08
CA ASP A 60 5.30 -0.11 -2.77
C ASP A 60 5.00 0.00 -1.26
N LEU A 61 5.63 0.96 -0.59
CA LEU A 61 5.46 1.17 0.85
C LEU A 61 4.07 1.72 1.18
N HIS A 62 3.48 2.48 0.24
CA HIS A 62 2.12 3.02 0.34
C HIS A 62 1.87 3.78 1.65
N GLY A 63 2.82 4.62 2.02
CA GLY A 63 2.69 5.49 3.18
C GLY A 63 2.53 4.75 4.52
N LYS A 64 2.92 3.48 4.63
CA LYS A 64 2.83 2.70 5.89
C LYS A 64 3.80 3.26 6.93
N PHE A 65 3.49 4.44 7.44
CA PHE A 65 4.36 5.18 8.35
C PHE A 65 4.20 4.74 9.79
N SER A 66 2.96 4.66 10.27
CA SER A 66 2.63 4.22 11.63
C SER A 66 2.22 2.74 11.65
N ASP A 67 2.48 2.08 12.76
CA ASP A 67 2.01 0.72 13.01
C ASP A 67 0.50 0.59 12.94
N THR A 68 0.06 -0.55 12.45
CA THR A 68 -1.33 -1.00 12.51
C THR A 68 -1.38 -2.44 13.04
N ASP A 69 -2.57 -2.89 13.47
CA ASP A 69 -2.78 -4.27 13.92
C ASP A 69 -2.33 -5.35 12.91
N GLN A 70 -2.12 -4.99 11.66
CA GLN A 70 -1.86 -5.93 10.56
C GLN A 70 -0.54 -5.70 9.82
N ASN A 71 0.02 -4.49 9.88
CA ASN A 71 1.25 -4.14 9.19
C ASN A 71 2.13 -3.28 10.10
N PRO A 72 3.42 -3.60 10.22
CA PRO A 72 4.38 -2.73 10.90
C PRO A 72 4.54 -1.42 10.13
N GLY A 73 4.78 -0.34 10.85
CA GLY A 73 5.19 0.96 10.34
C GLY A 73 6.64 0.96 9.87
N VAL A 74 7.21 2.15 9.76
CA VAL A 74 8.62 2.29 9.33
C VAL A 74 9.60 2.45 10.50
N ASP A 75 9.14 2.39 11.74
CA ASP A 75 9.96 2.62 12.94
C ASP A 75 11.01 1.52 13.14
N GLU A 76 10.63 0.24 13.14
CA GLU A 76 11.59 -0.84 13.23
C GLU A 76 12.42 -0.98 11.93
N LEU A 77 11.82 -0.68 10.77
CA LEU A 77 12.55 -0.63 9.51
C LEU A 77 13.62 0.48 9.57
N THR A 78 13.30 1.65 10.14
CA THR A 78 14.24 2.75 10.36
C THR A 78 15.42 2.29 11.21
N THR A 79 15.16 1.59 12.31
CA THR A 79 16.20 1.00 13.16
C THR A 79 17.08 0.04 12.37
N TYR A 80 16.47 -0.85 11.58
CA TYR A 80 17.19 -1.82 10.75
C TYR A 80 18.13 -1.15 9.74
N LEU A 81 17.63 -0.15 9.01
CA LEU A 81 18.43 0.57 8.00
C LEU A 81 19.56 1.39 8.65
N LYS A 82 19.30 2.05 9.78
CA LYS A 82 20.34 2.75 10.55
C LYS A 82 21.42 1.81 11.08
N GLU A 83 21.06 0.59 11.48
CA GLU A 83 22.04 -0.43 11.87
C GLU A 83 22.87 -0.89 10.67
N ALA A 84 22.28 -1.05 9.49
CA ALA A 84 23.00 -1.36 8.27
C ALA A 84 24.03 -0.26 7.93
N ALA A 85 23.60 1.00 7.85
CA ALA A 85 24.49 2.14 7.56
C ALA A 85 25.58 2.33 8.62
N LYS A 86 25.32 2.01 9.89
CA LYS A 86 26.33 2.09 10.95
C LYS A 86 27.42 1.02 10.83
N ASN A 87 27.06 -0.14 10.30
CA ASN A 87 27.95 -1.29 10.21
C ASN A 87 28.72 -1.36 8.88
N ASP A 88 28.25 -0.62 7.87
CA ASP A 88 28.83 -0.61 6.53
C ASP A 88 28.72 0.80 5.92
N ASP A 89 29.86 1.45 5.71
CA ASP A 89 29.94 2.78 5.10
C ASP A 89 29.50 2.76 3.61
N ASN A 90 29.43 1.58 2.98
CA ASN A 90 28.98 1.35 1.60
C ASN A 90 27.56 0.76 1.54
N ALA A 91 26.73 0.96 2.56
CA ALA A 91 25.30 0.65 2.56
C ALA A 91 24.50 1.80 1.94
N TYR A 92 23.73 1.53 0.89
CA TYR A 92 22.95 2.49 0.14
C TYR A 92 21.47 2.13 0.13
N PHE A 93 20.61 3.13 0.30
CA PHE A 93 19.14 2.96 0.34
C PHE A 93 18.52 3.55 -0.91
N LEU A 94 17.61 2.78 -1.52
CA LEU A 94 16.88 3.13 -2.74
C LEU A 94 15.37 2.93 -2.54
N ALA A 95 14.57 3.75 -3.20
CA ALA A 95 13.14 3.52 -3.32
C ALA A 95 12.76 3.29 -4.79
N THR A 96 11.97 2.24 -5.03
CA THR A 96 11.55 1.83 -6.38
C THR A 96 10.05 2.10 -6.59
N GLY A 97 9.58 3.29 -6.17
CA GLY A 97 8.25 3.83 -6.42
C GLY A 97 7.14 3.33 -5.49
N ASP A 98 5.99 3.99 -5.59
CA ASP A 98 4.79 3.79 -4.79
C ASP A 98 5.07 3.90 -3.28
N ILE A 99 5.79 4.94 -2.89
CA ILE A 99 6.20 5.17 -1.51
C ILE A 99 5.13 5.96 -0.74
N TRP A 100 4.43 6.90 -1.39
CA TRP A 100 3.66 7.92 -0.69
C TRP A 100 2.21 7.55 -0.44
N GLN A 101 1.45 7.21 -1.48
CA GLN A 101 -0.01 7.07 -1.41
C GLN A 101 -0.43 5.82 -0.64
N GLY A 102 -1.28 5.98 0.41
CA GLY A 102 -1.88 4.84 1.13
C GLY A 102 -2.34 5.17 2.55
N SER A 103 -1.45 5.53 3.49
CA SER A 103 -1.88 5.91 4.84
C SER A 103 -2.41 7.33 4.90
N ALA A 104 -3.21 7.61 5.93
CA ALA A 104 -3.76 8.96 6.14
C ALA A 104 -2.66 9.99 6.33
N GLU A 105 -1.64 9.67 7.11
CA GLU A 105 -0.54 10.59 7.44
C GLU A 105 0.25 10.97 6.19
N SER A 106 0.54 10.01 5.32
CA SER A 106 1.22 10.26 4.06
C SER A 106 0.35 11.03 3.07
N ASN A 107 -0.92 10.64 2.93
CA ASN A 107 -1.85 11.29 2.00
C ASN A 107 -2.16 12.75 2.40
N MET A 108 -2.39 13.02 3.69
CA MET A 108 -2.66 14.38 4.19
C MET A 108 -1.44 15.32 4.04
N THR A 109 -0.25 14.76 3.88
CA THR A 109 0.98 15.51 3.63
C THR A 109 1.42 15.45 2.16
N TYR A 110 0.60 14.83 1.29
CA TYR A 110 0.93 14.62 -0.13
C TYR A 110 2.32 14.01 -0.32
N GLY A 111 2.70 13.04 0.54
CA GLY A 111 3.99 12.37 0.51
C GLY A 111 5.15 13.07 1.22
N ALA A 112 4.98 14.32 1.69
CA ALA A 112 6.07 15.07 2.30
C ALA A 112 6.63 14.40 3.57
N LEU A 113 5.78 13.78 4.39
CA LEU A 113 6.19 13.00 5.56
C LEU A 113 7.14 11.86 5.17
N MET A 114 6.82 11.14 4.10
CA MET A 114 7.65 10.01 3.61
C MET A 114 8.96 10.51 3.00
N THR A 115 8.92 11.61 2.27
CA THR A 115 10.11 12.25 1.68
C THR A 115 11.08 12.71 2.77
N ASP A 116 10.57 13.34 3.84
CA ASP A 116 11.38 13.73 5.00
C ASP A 116 11.98 12.52 5.74
N TRP A 117 11.22 11.44 5.88
CA TRP A 117 11.72 10.20 6.47
C TRP A 117 12.89 9.63 5.66
N MET A 118 12.79 9.64 4.34
CA MET A 118 13.87 9.20 3.45
C MET A 118 15.09 10.12 3.52
N ASN A 119 14.91 11.46 3.64
CA ASN A 119 16.02 12.40 3.85
C ASN A 119 16.81 12.05 5.12
N GLN A 120 16.16 11.66 6.21
CA GLN A 120 16.84 11.34 7.47
C GLN A 120 17.57 9.99 7.45
N LEU A 121 17.43 9.22 6.39
CA LEU A 121 18.08 7.93 6.17
C LEU A 121 19.08 7.99 5.01
N ASP A 122 19.35 9.18 4.47
CA ASP A 122 20.31 9.38 3.36
C ASP A 122 20.02 8.48 2.15
N PHE A 123 18.74 8.37 1.73
CA PHE A 123 18.41 7.67 0.49
C PHE A 123 19.17 8.27 -0.70
N VAL A 124 19.71 7.43 -1.57
CA VAL A 124 20.49 7.90 -2.73
C VAL A 124 19.60 8.24 -3.92
N ALA A 125 18.41 7.66 -4.03
CA ALA A 125 17.43 7.98 -5.07
C ALA A 125 16.06 7.39 -4.76
N MET A 126 15.02 7.94 -5.40
CA MET A 126 13.69 7.36 -5.49
C MET A 126 13.25 7.33 -6.96
N THR A 127 12.92 6.17 -7.48
CA THR A 127 12.21 6.04 -8.75
C THR A 127 10.72 6.33 -8.52
N LEU A 128 10.07 7.08 -9.41
CA LEU A 128 8.64 7.34 -9.31
C LEU A 128 7.83 6.11 -9.72
N GLY A 129 6.79 5.79 -8.94
CA GLY A 129 5.77 4.83 -9.29
C GLY A 129 4.48 5.47 -9.81
N ASN A 130 3.46 4.68 -10.06
CA ASN A 130 2.19 5.20 -10.57
C ASN A 130 1.38 5.94 -9.50
N HIS A 131 1.51 5.57 -8.23
CA HIS A 131 0.77 6.20 -7.14
C HIS A 131 1.38 7.52 -6.64
N GLU A 132 2.59 7.91 -7.06
CA GLU A 132 3.07 9.26 -6.85
C GLU A 132 2.26 10.29 -7.63
N PHE A 133 1.52 9.88 -8.68
CA PHE A 133 0.68 10.74 -9.51
C PHE A 133 -0.77 10.86 -9.04
N ASP A 134 -1.18 10.20 -7.97
CA ASP A 134 -2.58 10.19 -7.50
C ASP A 134 -3.11 11.61 -7.20
N TRP A 135 -2.23 12.54 -6.87
CA TRP A 135 -2.55 13.96 -6.61
C TRP A 135 -2.13 14.91 -7.75
N GLY A 136 -1.73 14.35 -8.90
CA GLY A 136 -1.19 15.12 -10.03
C GLY A 136 0.30 15.37 -9.94
N THR A 137 0.84 16.21 -10.82
CA THR A 137 2.28 16.43 -10.99
C THR A 137 2.86 17.48 -10.02
N GLN A 138 2.03 18.40 -9.50
CA GLN A 138 2.51 19.45 -8.61
C GLN A 138 3.06 18.93 -7.27
N PRO A 139 2.39 18.01 -6.55
CA PRO A 139 2.95 17.41 -5.34
C PRO A 139 4.29 16.68 -5.56
N ILE A 140 4.51 16.10 -6.74
CA ILE A 140 5.81 15.51 -7.09
C ILE A 140 6.89 16.61 -7.18
N ALA A 141 6.58 17.71 -7.85
CA ALA A 141 7.49 18.84 -7.98
C ALA A 141 7.81 19.48 -6.62
N ASP A 142 6.83 19.57 -5.72
CA ASP A 142 7.00 20.09 -4.36
C ASP A 142 7.90 19.16 -3.52
N ASN A 143 7.65 17.85 -3.56
CA ASN A 143 8.47 16.85 -2.90
C ASN A 143 9.90 16.79 -3.47
N ALA A 144 10.07 17.00 -4.78
CA ALA A 144 11.41 17.06 -5.38
C ALA A 144 12.24 18.26 -4.88
N GLN A 145 11.59 19.33 -4.39
CA GLN A 145 12.28 20.45 -3.72
C GLN A 145 12.58 20.14 -2.25
N LEU A 146 11.80 19.29 -1.61
CA LEU A 146 12.00 18.85 -0.23
C LEU A 146 13.06 17.76 -0.13
N ALA A 147 13.15 16.89 -1.14
CA ALA A 147 14.05 15.74 -1.16
C ALA A 147 15.51 16.17 -1.25
N GLU A 148 16.37 15.55 -0.43
CA GLU A 148 17.82 15.69 -0.47
C GLU A 148 18.47 14.67 -1.43
N PHE A 149 17.64 13.89 -2.13
CA PHE A 149 18.01 12.89 -3.14
C PHE A 149 17.22 13.11 -4.44
N PRO A 150 17.69 12.66 -5.61
CA PRO A 150 16.98 12.83 -6.86
C PRO A 150 15.78 11.87 -6.99
N PHE A 151 14.70 12.36 -7.60
CA PHE A 151 13.67 11.51 -8.17
C PHE A 151 14.11 11.06 -9.56
N LEU A 152 14.01 9.76 -9.83
CA LEU A 152 14.44 9.17 -11.09
C LEU A 152 13.24 8.73 -11.94
N ALA A 153 13.20 9.19 -13.19
CA ALA A 153 12.26 8.71 -14.20
C ALA A 153 12.72 9.14 -15.61
N ILE A 154 13.49 8.33 -16.29
CA ILE A 154 14.05 8.64 -17.60
C ILE A 154 13.00 8.84 -18.70
N ASN A 155 11.78 8.38 -18.49
CA ASN A 155 10.75 8.28 -19.51
C ASN A 155 9.53 9.17 -19.31
N ILE A 156 9.57 10.13 -18.37
CA ILE A 156 8.47 11.09 -18.13
C ILE A 156 8.82 12.43 -18.78
N TYR A 157 7.98 12.86 -19.72
CA TYR A 157 8.25 14.03 -20.56
C TYR A 157 7.13 15.06 -20.43
N ASP A 158 7.52 16.33 -20.29
CA ASP A 158 6.60 17.46 -20.39
C ASP A 158 6.01 17.53 -21.80
N ARG A 159 4.71 17.62 -21.89
CA ARG A 159 3.97 17.58 -23.15
C ARG A 159 4.17 18.82 -24.02
N THR A 160 4.50 19.95 -23.40
CA THR A 160 4.69 21.25 -24.10
C THR A 160 6.10 21.36 -24.65
N THR A 161 7.10 21.04 -23.84
CA THR A 161 8.51 21.22 -24.18
C THR A 161 9.12 20.00 -24.86
N ASN A 162 8.50 18.83 -24.72
CA ASN A 162 9.00 17.53 -25.17
C ASN A 162 10.40 17.21 -24.58
N THR A 163 10.65 17.63 -23.35
CA THR A 163 11.86 17.34 -22.58
C THR A 163 11.50 16.54 -21.34
N LEU A 164 12.50 15.91 -20.71
CA LEU A 164 12.33 15.29 -19.40
C LEU A 164 11.72 16.32 -18.43
N VAL A 165 10.78 15.89 -17.57
CA VAL A 165 10.18 16.76 -16.57
C VAL A 165 11.23 17.32 -15.61
N PRO A 166 11.12 18.58 -15.17
CA PRO A 166 12.19 19.25 -14.40
C PRO A 166 12.38 18.72 -12.98
N TYR A 167 11.42 17.97 -12.45
CA TYR A 167 11.46 17.39 -11.12
C TYR A 167 12.06 15.97 -11.09
N CYS A 168 12.50 15.43 -12.25
CA CYS A 168 13.16 14.13 -12.35
C CYS A 168 14.52 14.22 -13.00
N GLN A 169 15.38 13.25 -12.67
CA GLN A 169 16.61 12.95 -13.37
C GLN A 169 16.50 11.58 -14.07
N SER A 170 17.29 11.37 -15.14
CA SER A 170 17.34 10.07 -15.81
C SER A 170 18.07 9.03 -14.96
N SER A 171 19.09 9.46 -14.23
CA SER A 171 20.02 8.62 -13.49
C SER A 171 20.77 9.40 -12.41
N VAL A 172 21.39 8.66 -11.49
CA VAL A 172 22.36 9.18 -10.53
C VAL A 172 23.60 8.28 -10.51
N MET A 173 24.74 8.82 -10.13
CA MET A 173 25.99 8.08 -9.93
C MET A 173 26.32 8.05 -8.44
N VAL A 174 26.62 6.86 -7.91
CA VAL A 174 27.17 6.64 -6.58
C VAL A 174 28.63 6.29 -6.74
N GLU A 175 29.50 6.90 -5.94
CA GLU A 175 30.95 6.66 -5.98
C GLU A 175 31.46 6.40 -4.55
N ALA A 176 32.18 5.29 -4.38
CA ALA A 176 32.96 5.00 -3.19
C ALA A 176 34.14 4.11 -3.56
N ASP A 177 35.26 4.26 -2.86
CA ASP A 177 36.46 3.45 -3.01
C ASP A 177 36.99 3.36 -4.47
N GLY A 178 36.72 4.38 -5.30
CA GLY A 178 37.09 4.43 -6.70
C GLY A 178 36.22 3.62 -7.66
N ILE A 179 35.12 3.05 -7.17
CA ILE A 179 34.11 2.37 -7.97
C ILE A 179 32.92 3.30 -8.20
N GLN A 180 32.41 3.32 -9.42
CA GLN A 180 31.26 4.14 -9.81
C GLN A 180 30.07 3.26 -10.22
N ILE A 181 28.92 3.45 -9.57
CA ILE A 181 27.68 2.70 -9.84
C ILE A 181 26.63 3.66 -10.36
N GLY A 182 26.18 3.45 -11.60
CA GLY A 182 25.11 4.22 -12.21
C GLY A 182 23.75 3.60 -11.85
N ILE A 183 22.79 4.45 -11.47
CA ILE A 183 21.41 4.03 -11.17
C ILE A 183 20.48 4.77 -12.13
N ILE A 184 19.78 4.04 -12.98
CA ILE A 184 18.79 4.56 -13.95
C ILE A 184 17.41 4.26 -13.41
N GLY A 185 16.49 5.25 -13.38
CA GLY A 185 15.12 5.06 -12.93
C GLY A 185 14.10 5.18 -14.06
N ALA A 186 13.03 4.37 -14.02
CA ALA A 186 11.92 4.46 -14.95
C ALA A 186 10.61 3.94 -14.34
N ILE A 187 9.48 4.42 -14.89
CA ILE A 187 8.16 3.80 -14.70
C ILE A 187 7.86 2.95 -15.94
N GLY A 188 7.42 1.71 -15.71
CA GLY A 188 7.10 0.77 -16.78
C GLY A 188 5.68 0.94 -17.33
N ASP A 189 5.10 -0.15 -17.83
CA ASP A 189 3.75 -0.15 -18.42
C ASP A 189 2.64 0.11 -17.37
N CYS A 190 2.97 0.02 -16.07
CA CYS A 190 2.09 0.38 -14.96
C CYS A 190 1.64 1.85 -14.97
N TYR A 191 2.31 2.73 -15.74
CA TYR A 191 1.82 4.11 -15.98
C TYR A 191 0.37 4.13 -16.49
N SER A 192 -0.09 3.07 -17.13
CA SER A 192 -1.46 2.95 -17.66
C SER A 192 -2.54 2.88 -16.58
N SER A 193 -2.17 2.64 -15.32
CA SER A 193 -3.07 2.69 -14.17
C SER A 193 -3.23 4.10 -13.59
N ILE A 194 -2.41 5.06 -14.00
CA ILE A 194 -2.52 6.46 -13.58
C ILE A 194 -3.78 7.09 -14.17
N SER A 195 -4.52 7.80 -13.35
CA SER A 195 -5.70 8.54 -13.80
C SER A 195 -5.31 9.64 -14.80
N SER A 196 -5.92 9.62 -15.99
CA SER A 196 -5.50 10.47 -17.11
C SER A 196 -5.68 11.98 -16.86
N ASP A 197 -6.61 12.38 -15.98
CA ASP A 197 -6.82 13.76 -15.56
C ASP A 197 -5.68 14.30 -14.68
N LYS A 198 -4.95 13.42 -14.01
CA LYS A 198 -3.82 13.76 -13.13
C LYS A 198 -2.51 14.04 -13.87
N VAL A 199 -2.43 13.64 -15.14
CA VAL A 199 -1.21 13.67 -15.96
C VAL A 199 -1.42 14.33 -17.33
N THR A 200 -2.26 15.36 -17.38
CA THR A 200 -2.62 16.06 -18.62
C THR A 200 -1.46 16.85 -19.23
N ASP A 201 -0.50 17.25 -18.41
CA ASP A 201 0.67 18.06 -18.73
C ASP A 201 1.90 17.23 -19.16
N ILE A 202 1.88 15.92 -18.91
CA ILE A 202 2.99 15.02 -19.20
C ILE A 202 2.58 13.84 -20.11
N TYR A 203 3.58 13.10 -20.58
CA TYR A 203 3.39 11.82 -21.25
C TYR A 203 4.56 10.88 -20.97
N PHE A 204 4.33 9.59 -21.16
CA PHE A 204 5.30 8.53 -20.88
C PHE A 204 5.83 7.95 -22.19
N LYS A 205 7.15 7.79 -22.30
CA LYS A 205 7.76 6.98 -23.36
C LYS A 205 7.85 5.54 -22.90
N THR A 206 7.36 4.61 -23.69
CA THR A 206 7.13 3.21 -23.29
C THR A 206 7.67 2.23 -24.30
N GLY A 207 7.69 0.95 -24.00
CA GLY A 207 8.12 -0.12 -24.89
C GLY A 207 9.51 0.12 -25.47
N SER A 208 9.66 0.08 -26.79
CA SER A 208 10.95 0.23 -27.47
C SER A 208 11.57 1.62 -27.31
N GLU A 209 10.77 2.68 -27.07
CA GLU A 209 11.31 4.01 -26.79
C GLU A 209 11.98 4.04 -25.42
N LEU A 210 11.35 3.46 -24.38
CA LEU A 210 11.94 3.32 -23.05
C LEU A 210 13.22 2.48 -23.11
N THR A 211 13.21 1.33 -23.79
CA THR A 211 14.40 0.50 -23.98
C THR A 211 15.55 1.30 -24.61
N ALA A 212 15.25 2.10 -25.63
CA ALA A 212 16.27 2.92 -26.29
C ALA A 212 16.85 4.01 -25.38
N LEU A 213 16.00 4.64 -24.55
CA LEU A 213 16.44 5.62 -23.55
C LEU A 213 17.37 4.99 -22.51
N VAL A 214 16.99 3.84 -21.94
CA VAL A 214 17.82 3.13 -20.94
C VAL A 214 19.15 2.72 -21.53
N LYS A 215 19.19 2.21 -22.77
CA LYS A 215 20.46 1.86 -23.46
C LYS A 215 21.36 3.07 -23.65
N ALA A 216 20.79 4.19 -24.11
CA ALA A 216 21.55 5.41 -24.34
C ALA A 216 22.11 5.98 -23.02
N GLU A 217 21.32 5.98 -21.95
CA GLU A 217 21.77 6.46 -20.64
C GLU A 217 22.83 5.54 -20.03
N SER A 218 22.65 4.21 -20.14
CA SER A 218 23.65 3.24 -19.72
C SER A 218 25.01 3.47 -20.43
N GLN A 219 24.99 3.66 -21.74
CA GLN A 219 26.21 3.95 -22.50
C GLN A 219 26.86 5.24 -22.02
N LYS A 220 26.08 6.30 -21.82
CA LYS A 220 26.56 7.57 -21.29
C LYS A 220 27.20 7.41 -19.91
N LEU A 221 26.58 6.66 -18.99
CA LEU A 221 27.11 6.40 -17.66
C LEU A 221 28.42 5.59 -17.73
N ARG A 222 28.49 4.57 -18.61
CA ARG A 222 29.74 3.80 -18.86
C ARG A 222 30.84 4.70 -19.41
N GLU A 223 30.52 5.63 -20.34
CA GLU A 223 31.48 6.63 -20.85
C GLU A 223 31.95 7.60 -19.76
N GLN A 224 31.13 7.83 -18.73
CA GLN A 224 31.45 8.62 -17.54
C GLN A 224 32.24 7.84 -16.49
N GLY A 225 32.44 6.54 -16.67
CA GLY A 225 33.23 5.69 -15.79
C GLY A 225 32.42 4.74 -14.92
N ALA A 226 31.11 4.54 -15.17
CA ALA A 226 30.34 3.59 -14.38
C ALA A 226 30.84 2.16 -14.57
N ASP A 227 31.19 1.52 -13.47
CA ASP A 227 31.63 0.12 -13.38
C ASP A 227 30.46 -0.85 -13.34
N PHE A 228 29.29 -0.36 -12.89
CA PHE A 228 28.08 -1.18 -12.72
C PHE A 228 26.83 -0.33 -12.95
N ILE A 229 25.79 -0.91 -13.57
CA ILE A 229 24.54 -0.21 -13.85
C ILE A 229 23.37 -0.93 -13.17
N ILE A 230 22.71 -0.22 -12.27
CA ILE A 230 21.46 -0.63 -11.64
C ILE A 230 20.30 0.00 -12.41
N TYR A 231 19.28 -0.79 -12.72
CA TYR A 231 18.01 -0.31 -13.26
C TYR A 231 16.92 -0.41 -12.20
N SER A 232 16.47 0.72 -11.70
CA SER A 232 15.35 0.84 -10.77
C SER A 232 14.08 1.07 -11.59
N LEU A 233 13.30 0.01 -11.77
CA LEU A 233 12.11 -0.02 -12.63
C LEU A 233 10.85 -0.18 -11.77
N HIS A 234 9.99 0.85 -11.75
CA HIS A 234 8.68 0.67 -11.16
C HIS A 234 7.75 -0.04 -12.14
N ASP A 235 7.82 -1.34 -12.14
CA ASP A 235 6.99 -2.34 -12.79
C ASP A 235 7.42 -3.72 -12.28
N GLY A 236 6.71 -4.79 -12.64
CA GLY A 236 7.09 -6.10 -12.14
C GLY A 236 6.35 -7.26 -12.81
N TYR A 237 6.79 -8.45 -12.49
CA TYR A 237 6.31 -9.68 -13.07
C TYR A 237 5.08 -10.24 -12.33
N ASP A 238 3.93 -10.27 -12.99
CA ASP A 238 2.60 -10.57 -12.39
C ASP A 238 2.34 -12.04 -12.04
N GLN A 239 3.18 -13.00 -12.35
CA GLN A 239 2.77 -14.40 -12.14
C GLN A 239 3.51 -15.09 -11.01
N ASN A 240 2.80 -15.87 -10.20
CA ASN A 240 3.19 -16.84 -9.18
C ASN A 240 4.66 -17.31 -9.22
N MET A 241 5.56 -16.37 -9.16
CA MET A 241 6.97 -16.58 -9.02
C MET A 241 7.29 -16.56 -7.52
N GLY A 242 6.91 -17.61 -6.84
CA GLY A 242 7.50 -17.91 -5.56
C GLY A 242 8.79 -18.65 -5.86
N GLY A 243 9.94 -18.06 -5.58
CA GLY A 243 11.17 -18.82 -5.61
C GLY A 243 12.37 -18.10 -6.23
N VAL A 244 13.52 -18.61 -5.89
CA VAL A 244 14.82 -18.29 -6.48
C VAL A 244 14.99 -19.18 -7.71
N GLY A 245 15.36 -18.60 -8.85
CA GLY A 245 15.61 -19.38 -10.07
C GLY A 245 15.79 -18.52 -11.31
N THR A 246 16.07 -19.13 -12.46
CA THR A 246 16.16 -18.45 -13.75
C THR A 246 14.80 -18.41 -14.42
N VAL A 247 14.40 -17.24 -14.90
CA VAL A 247 13.13 -17.01 -15.60
C VAL A 247 13.34 -16.99 -17.11
N ALA A 248 12.43 -17.61 -17.85
CA ALA A 248 12.49 -17.59 -19.29
C ALA A 248 12.14 -16.18 -19.84
N ASP A 249 12.91 -15.69 -20.82
CA ASP A 249 12.81 -14.34 -21.38
C ASP A 249 11.42 -13.98 -21.91
N ASN A 250 10.66 -14.98 -22.40
CA ASN A 250 9.31 -14.74 -22.89
C ASN A 250 8.32 -14.33 -21.77
N ARG A 251 8.70 -14.50 -20.51
CA ARG A 251 7.93 -14.07 -19.35
C ARG A 251 8.22 -12.62 -18.95
N LEU A 252 9.40 -12.10 -19.33
CA LEU A 252 9.82 -10.72 -19.05
C LEU A 252 9.32 -9.69 -20.07
N ARG A 253 8.94 -10.13 -21.27
CA ARG A 253 8.62 -9.26 -22.43
C ARG A 253 7.54 -8.21 -22.22
N SER A 254 6.68 -8.37 -21.22
CA SER A 254 5.60 -7.41 -20.94
C SER A 254 6.06 -6.19 -20.16
N PHE A 255 7.17 -6.26 -19.42
CA PHE A 255 7.64 -5.17 -18.58
C PHE A 255 9.15 -4.90 -18.67
N TYR A 256 9.95 -5.87 -19.15
CA TYR A 256 11.39 -5.73 -19.27
C TYR A 256 11.88 -6.28 -20.63
N ASP A 257 12.61 -5.47 -21.37
CA ASP A 257 13.26 -5.91 -22.60
C ASP A 257 14.60 -6.58 -22.27
N ILE A 258 14.66 -7.89 -22.47
CA ILE A 258 15.85 -8.71 -22.18
C ILE A 258 17.13 -8.23 -22.88
N SER A 259 16.99 -7.43 -23.95
CA SER A 259 18.16 -6.83 -24.62
C SER A 259 18.89 -5.79 -23.78
N LEU A 260 18.30 -5.35 -22.66
CA LEU A 260 18.99 -4.52 -21.65
C LEU A 260 20.06 -5.33 -20.90
N SER A 261 19.81 -6.62 -20.70
CA SER A 261 20.77 -7.55 -20.07
C SER A 261 21.95 -7.94 -20.97
N ASP A 262 22.01 -7.43 -22.21
CA ASP A 262 23.16 -7.59 -23.10
C ASP A 262 24.28 -6.54 -22.80
N GLY A 263 24.57 -6.31 -21.50
CA GLY A 263 25.64 -5.42 -21.03
C GLY A 263 25.23 -3.96 -20.83
N TYR A 264 23.93 -3.63 -20.93
CA TYR A 264 23.43 -2.29 -20.59
C TYR A 264 23.03 -2.18 -19.11
N VAL A 265 22.50 -3.26 -18.53
CA VAL A 265 22.03 -3.32 -17.15
C VAL A 265 22.63 -4.56 -16.47
N ASP A 266 23.11 -4.41 -15.23
CA ASP A 266 23.77 -5.46 -14.47
C ASP A 266 22.89 -5.99 -13.31
N LEU A 267 21.91 -5.17 -12.86
CA LEU A 267 20.98 -5.48 -11.76
C LEU A 267 19.67 -4.71 -11.96
N VAL A 268 18.53 -5.34 -11.65
CA VAL A 268 17.20 -4.72 -11.72
C VAL A 268 16.49 -4.78 -10.38
N PHE A 269 16.10 -3.63 -9.84
CA PHE A 269 15.13 -3.53 -8.75
C PHE A 269 13.77 -3.17 -9.30
N GLU A 270 12.71 -3.81 -8.80
CA GLU A 270 11.36 -3.75 -9.34
C GLU A 270 10.31 -3.40 -8.27
N GLY A 271 9.09 -3.03 -8.71
CA GLY A 271 7.97 -2.63 -7.85
C GLY A 271 6.60 -3.01 -8.42
N HIS A 272 5.55 -2.28 -8.02
CA HIS A 272 4.19 -2.25 -8.55
C HIS A 272 3.30 -3.46 -8.21
N ILE A 273 3.76 -4.68 -8.34
CA ILE A 273 2.90 -5.87 -8.20
C ILE A 273 2.82 -6.44 -6.78
N HIS A 274 3.50 -5.82 -5.80
CA HIS A 274 3.51 -6.21 -4.38
C HIS A 274 3.90 -7.68 -4.14
N LYS A 275 4.77 -8.24 -4.99
CA LYS A 275 5.29 -9.62 -4.85
C LYS A 275 6.72 -9.59 -4.36
N SER A 276 7.06 -10.56 -3.51
CA SER A 276 8.44 -10.77 -3.08
C SER A 276 9.08 -11.81 -3.98
N TYR A 277 10.16 -11.45 -4.66
CA TYR A 277 10.92 -12.40 -5.47
C TYR A 277 12.37 -11.98 -5.65
N VAL A 278 13.20 -12.99 -5.93
CA VAL A 278 14.57 -12.84 -6.41
C VAL A 278 14.78 -13.89 -7.49
N PHE A 279 15.08 -13.47 -8.70
CA PHE A 279 15.38 -14.40 -9.79
C PHE A 279 16.47 -13.83 -10.71
N THR A 280 17.03 -14.67 -11.58
CA THR A 280 17.89 -14.24 -12.68
C THR A 280 17.20 -14.49 -14.00
N ASP A 281 17.42 -13.61 -14.97
CA ASP A 281 17.03 -13.82 -16.35
C ASP A 281 18.01 -14.78 -17.07
N SER A 282 17.79 -15.04 -18.36
CA SER A 282 18.64 -15.95 -19.16
C SER A 282 20.06 -15.43 -19.40
N LYS A 283 20.33 -14.16 -19.10
CA LYS A 283 21.66 -13.54 -19.23
C LYS A 283 22.39 -13.47 -17.89
N GLY A 284 21.72 -13.86 -16.79
CA GLY A 284 22.29 -13.87 -15.45
C GLY A 284 22.10 -12.57 -14.66
N VAL A 285 21.35 -11.60 -15.20
CA VAL A 285 20.99 -10.36 -14.48
C VAL A 285 19.95 -10.69 -13.42
N TYR A 286 20.18 -10.19 -12.21
CA TYR A 286 19.26 -10.36 -11.09
C TYR A 286 18.10 -9.36 -11.16
N HIS A 287 16.90 -9.84 -10.83
CA HIS A 287 15.67 -9.09 -10.69
C HIS A 287 15.10 -9.30 -9.30
N LEU A 288 14.80 -8.22 -8.57
CA LEU A 288 14.33 -8.30 -7.19
C LEU A 288 13.16 -7.35 -6.94
N GLN A 289 12.21 -7.83 -6.13
CA GLN A 289 11.14 -7.00 -5.55
C GLN A 289 10.89 -7.40 -4.10
N GLY A 290 10.72 -6.41 -3.21
CA GLY A 290 10.60 -6.57 -1.77
C GLY A 290 9.18 -6.84 -1.25
N GLY A 291 8.19 -7.01 -2.13
CA GLY A 291 6.79 -7.05 -1.72
C GLY A 291 6.19 -5.66 -1.66
N GLY A 292 5.13 -5.46 -0.90
CA GLY A 292 4.51 -4.14 -0.70
C GLY A 292 4.02 -3.97 0.72
N GLU A 293 3.64 -2.74 1.10
CA GLU A 293 3.05 -2.42 2.40
C GLU A 293 3.93 -2.87 3.59
N ASN A 294 5.24 -2.63 3.50
CA ASN A 294 6.26 -3.03 4.47
C ASN A 294 6.28 -4.54 4.83
N LYS A 295 5.94 -5.40 3.89
CA LYS A 295 6.11 -6.87 4.07
C LYS A 295 7.56 -7.31 4.04
N GLY A 296 8.43 -6.48 3.50
CA GLY A 296 9.88 -6.66 3.44
C GLY A 296 10.52 -5.73 2.42
N ILE A 297 11.83 -5.85 2.33
CA ILE A 297 12.70 -5.08 1.43
C ILE A 297 13.60 -6.03 0.65
N THR A 298 14.35 -5.55 -0.32
CA THR A 298 15.42 -6.34 -0.93
C THR A 298 16.79 -5.90 -0.44
N HIS A 299 17.72 -6.85 -0.39
CA HIS A 299 19.12 -6.61 -0.07
C HIS A 299 20.01 -7.28 -1.12
N VAL A 300 20.93 -6.52 -1.69
CA VAL A 300 21.91 -6.99 -2.66
C VAL A 300 23.30 -6.50 -2.29
N THR A 301 24.26 -7.42 -2.22
CA THR A 301 25.69 -7.08 -2.12
C THR A 301 26.34 -7.27 -3.49
N VAL A 302 26.95 -6.21 -4.01
CA VAL A 302 27.78 -6.26 -5.20
C VAL A 302 29.23 -6.12 -4.78
N THR A 303 30.06 -7.11 -5.10
CA THR A 303 31.48 -7.13 -4.76
C THR A 303 32.32 -6.90 -6.04
N PHE A 304 33.20 -5.93 -5.98
CA PHE A 304 34.14 -5.58 -7.04
C PHE A 304 35.55 -6.05 -6.68
N ASN A 305 36.23 -6.62 -7.66
CA ASN A 305 37.65 -6.92 -7.54
C ASN A 305 38.45 -5.82 -8.28
N THR A 306 39.02 -4.90 -7.53
CA THR A 306 39.74 -3.71 -8.06
C THR A 306 41.05 -4.06 -8.77
N ALA A 307 41.51 -5.31 -8.74
CA ALA A 307 42.69 -5.77 -9.44
C ALA A 307 42.42 -6.25 -10.88
N ASN A 308 41.16 -6.53 -11.24
CA ASN A 308 40.78 -7.06 -12.55
C ASN A 308 39.48 -6.51 -13.10
N ASP A 309 38.90 -5.49 -12.45
CA ASP A 309 37.67 -4.79 -12.81
C ASP A 309 36.42 -5.72 -12.92
N ASN A 310 36.45 -6.88 -12.27
CA ASN A 310 35.31 -7.79 -12.23
C ASN A 310 34.34 -7.42 -11.09
N SER A 311 33.06 -7.51 -11.37
CA SER A 311 32.01 -7.39 -10.35
C SER A 311 31.19 -8.67 -10.26
N THR A 312 30.68 -8.96 -9.07
CA THR A 312 29.84 -10.14 -8.80
C THR A 312 28.77 -9.78 -7.77
N VAL A 313 27.53 -10.16 -8.03
CA VAL A 313 26.48 -10.14 -7.02
C VAL A 313 26.73 -11.33 -6.07
N THR A 314 27.14 -11.04 -4.85
CA THR A 314 27.50 -12.03 -3.83
C THR A 314 26.34 -12.35 -2.89
N THR A 315 25.43 -11.39 -2.70
CA THR A 315 24.15 -11.55 -2.00
C THR A 315 23.04 -11.00 -2.87
N ALA A 316 21.92 -11.70 -2.94
CA ALA A 316 20.67 -11.19 -3.51
C ALA A 316 19.51 -11.86 -2.76
N GLU A 317 18.83 -11.13 -1.89
CA GLU A 317 17.80 -11.71 -1.04
C GLU A 317 16.59 -10.79 -0.85
N PHE A 318 15.46 -11.42 -0.55
CA PHE A 318 14.31 -10.76 0.04
C PHE A 318 14.46 -10.80 1.58
N VAL A 319 14.46 -9.64 2.20
CA VAL A 319 14.48 -9.46 3.65
C VAL A 319 13.06 -9.26 4.13
N SER A 320 12.42 -10.32 4.64
CA SER A 320 11.08 -10.23 5.22
C SER A 320 11.08 -9.31 6.45
N ASN A 321 9.97 -8.60 6.69
CA ASN A 321 9.75 -7.79 7.88
C ASN A 321 9.90 -8.56 9.20
N ASN A 322 9.77 -9.89 9.18
CA ASN A 322 10.07 -10.76 10.34
C ASN A 322 11.51 -10.57 10.89
N ARG A 323 12.44 -10.05 10.08
CA ARG A 323 13.81 -9.77 10.54
C ARG A 323 13.92 -8.50 11.37
N TYR A 324 13.01 -7.54 11.19
CA TYR A 324 13.09 -6.24 11.87
C TYR A 324 11.86 -5.88 12.71
N GLN A 325 10.70 -6.47 12.52
CA GLN A 325 9.44 -6.17 13.22
C GLN A 325 9.49 -6.28 14.77
N ASN A 326 10.58 -6.77 15.35
CA ASN A 326 10.78 -6.86 16.79
C ASN A 326 11.98 -6.02 17.25
N LEU A 327 12.54 -5.18 16.38
CA LEU A 327 13.52 -4.18 16.79
C LEU A 327 12.85 -3.09 17.62
N ALA A 328 13.64 -2.27 18.28
CA ALA A 328 13.10 -1.11 18.97
C ALA A 328 12.64 -0.05 17.97
N ASP A 329 11.53 0.62 18.26
CA ASP A 329 11.04 1.75 17.50
C ASP A 329 12.09 2.86 17.43
N ASP A 330 12.25 3.47 16.27
CA ASP A 330 13.14 4.61 16.14
C ASP A 330 12.42 5.92 16.49
N ALA A 331 13.05 6.74 17.32
CA ALA A 331 12.49 8.02 17.75
C ALA A 331 12.23 9.00 16.59
N LEU A 332 12.87 8.82 15.43
CA LEU A 332 12.69 9.65 14.24
C LEU A 332 11.23 9.67 13.79
N VAL A 333 10.56 8.50 13.79
CA VAL A 333 9.16 8.40 13.36
C VAL A 333 8.26 9.30 14.17
N ASN A 334 8.37 9.26 15.51
CA ASN A 334 7.61 10.13 16.40
C ASN A 334 7.94 11.61 16.21
N GLN A 335 9.21 11.96 15.96
CA GLN A 335 9.63 13.35 15.69
C GLN A 335 9.02 13.87 14.38
N LEU A 336 8.93 13.05 13.34
CA LEU A 336 8.31 13.43 12.09
C LEU A 336 6.79 13.54 12.22
N LEU A 337 6.12 12.64 12.93
CA LEU A 337 4.70 12.77 13.24
C LEU A 337 4.38 14.07 14.00
N GLU A 338 5.25 14.47 14.94
CA GLU A 338 5.13 15.74 15.67
C GLU A 338 5.35 16.94 14.73
N LYS A 339 6.35 16.89 13.84
CA LYS A 339 6.62 17.93 12.83
C LYS A 339 5.41 18.18 11.92
N TYR A 340 4.71 17.14 11.53
CA TYR A 340 3.56 17.21 10.62
C TYR A 340 2.20 17.24 11.35
N GLN A 341 2.17 17.36 12.69
CA GLN A 341 0.96 17.27 13.51
C GLN A 341 -0.18 18.20 13.05
N ASP A 342 0.14 19.40 12.61
CA ASP A 342 -0.88 20.37 12.15
C ASP A 342 -1.60 19.89 10.87
N GLN A 343 -0.93 19.11 10.03
CA GLN A 343 -1.48 18.57 8.79
C GLN A 343 -2.22 17.25 9.03
N ILE A 344 -1.67 16.37 9.87
CA ILE A 344 -2.19 15.02 10.08
C ILE A 344 -3.14 14.91 11.28
N GLY A 345 -3.36 15.98 12.04
CA GLY A 345 -4.17 15.95 13.28
C GLY A 345 -5.59 15.42 13.06
N GLY A 346 -6.19 15.70 11.91
CA GLY A 346 -7.51 15.18 11.52
C GLY A 346 -7.56 13.65 11.33
N ALA A 347 -6.43 13.01 11.07
CA ALA A 347 -6.38 11.55 10.92
C ALA A 347 -6.78 10.80 12.20
N LYS A 348 -6.47 11.37 13.37
CA LYS A 348 -6.76 10.77 14.68
C LYS A 348 -8.17 11.08 15.20
N GLU A 349 -8.97 11.84 14.44
CA GLU A 349 -10.36 12.11 14.81
C GLU A 349 -11.14 10.81 14.96
N VAL A 350 -11.76 10.62 16.14
CA VAL A 350 -12.68 9.50 16.37
C VAL A 350 -14.03 9.87 15.77
N LEU A 351 -14.41 9.17 14.70
CA LEU A 351 -15.67 9.39 13.98
C LEU A 351 -16.88 8.83 14.73
N GLY A 352 -16.70 7.70 15.41
CA GLY A 352 -17.74 7.01 16.14
C GLY A 352 -17.33 5.61 16.53
N HIS A 353 -18.30 4.81 17.00
CA HIS A 353 -18.09 3.43 17.44
C HIS A 353 -18.65 2.44 16.41
N ASN A 354 -17.92 1.35 16.19
CA ASN A 354 -18.30 0.23 15.34
C ASN A 354 -18.57 -1.00 16.22
N ASP A 355 -19.83 -1.46 16.25
CA ASP A 355 -20.27 -2.56 17.12
C ASP A 355 -19.65 -3.91 16.79
N MET A 356 -19.28 -4.11 15.53
CA MET A 356 -18.82 -5.40 15.04
C MET A 356 -17.79 -5.25 13.93
N LYS A 357 -16.99 -6.29 13.70
CA LYS A 357 -16.11 -6.35 12.53
C LYS A 357 -16.96 -6.29 11.24
N ARG A 358 -16.59 -5.38 10.32
CA ARG A 358 -17.15 -5.26 8.98
C ARG A 358 -16.10 -5.59 7.94
N SER A 359 -16.44 -6.52 7.05
CA SER A 359 -15.54 -6.85 5.94
C SER A 359 -15.48 -5.71 4.91
N GLY A 360 -14.40 -5.68 4.14
CA GLY A 360 -14.26 -4.75 3.02
C GLY A 360 -15.44 -4.81 2.04
N ASP A 361 -16.01 -6.01 1.81
CA ASP A 361 -17.21 -6.18 0.98
C ASP A 361 -18.44 -5.48 1.57
N THR A 362 -18.61 -5.57 2.88
CA THR A 362 -19.69 -4.85 3.58
C THR A 362 -19.51 -3.34 3.47
N LEU A 363 -18.30 -2.85 3.68
CA LEU A 363 -17.99 -1.42 3.57
C LEU A 363 -18.21 -0.90 2.15
N ARG A 364 -17.77 -1.65 1.12
CA ARG A 364 -18.01 -1.32 -0.30
C ARG A 364 -19.49 -1.30 -0.65
N SER A 365 -20.25 -2.24 -0.12
CA SER A 365 -21.73 -2.28 -0.31
C SER A 365 -22.41 -1.06 0.30
N ILE A 366 -21.98 -0.63 1.49
CA ILE A 366 -22.46 0.60 2.13
C ILE A 366 -22.05 1.83 1.30
N MET A 367 -20.82 1.90 0.82
CA MET A 367 -20.36 2.99 -0.02
C MET A 367 -21.16 3.10 -1.32
N ALA A 368 -21.46 1.98 -1.99
CA ALA A 368 -22.32 1.97 -3.17
C ALA A 368 -23.73 2.51 -2.87
N LYS A 369 -24.29 2.17 -1.70
CA LYS A 369 -25.56 2.72 -1.19
C LYS A 369 -25.46 4.23 -0.99
N LEU A 370 -24.40 4.71 -0.34
CA LEU A 370 -24.19 6.13 -0.10
C LEU A 370 -24.05 6.92 -1.40
N TYR A 371 -23.38 6.37 -2.42
CA TYR A 371 -23.33 6.99 -3.75
C TYR A 371 -24.72 7.14 -4.36
N TYR A 372 -25.54 6.08 -4.29
CA TYR A 372 -26.92 6.14 -4.78
C TYR A 372 -27.76 7.18 -4.05
N GLU A 373 -27.74 7.18 -2.72
CA GLU A 373 -28.50 8.12 -1.89
C GLU A 373 -28.05 9.56 -2.08
N THR A 374 -26.74 9.81 -2.20
CA THR A 374 -26.16 11.12 -2.54
C THR A 374 -26.64 11.57 -3.92
N GLY A 375 -26.64 10.67 -4.89
CA GLY A 375 -27.15 10.95 -6.23
C GLY A 375 -28.62 11.34 -6.25
N LEU A 376 -29.47 10.58 -5.53
CA LEU A 376 -30.89 10.93 -5.41
C LEU A 376 -31.09 12.30 -4.76
N LYS A 377 -30.35 12.59 -3.71
CA LYS A 377 -30.44 13.87 -2.99
C LYS A 377 -29.95 15.05 -3.84
N THR A 378 -28.88 14.86 -4.61
CA THR A 378 -28.21 15.96 -5.33
C THR A 378 -28.80 16.18 -6.71
N TRP A 379 -29.13 15.12 -7.43
CA TRP A 379 -29.50 15.17 -8.85
C TRP A 379 -30.84 14.50 -9.17
N GLY A 380 -31.53 13.89 -8.18
CA GLY A 380 -32.77 13.14 -8.40
C GLY A 380 -33.93 13.96 -8.98
N ASP A 381 -33.95 15.27 -8.77
CA ASP A 381 -34.95 16.18 -9.38
C ASP A 381 -34.75 16.33 -10.90
N LYS A 382 -33.51 16.10 -11.40
CA LYS A 382 -33.14 16.34 -12.79
C LYS A 382 -32.93 15.04 -13.57
N TYR A 383 -32.47 13.97 -12.88
CA TYR A 383 -32.12 12.69 -13.48
C TYR A 383 -32.76 11.52 -12.73
N ASP A 384 -33.27 10.53 -13.46
CA ASP A 384 -33.76 9.25 -12.87
C ASP A 384 -32.55 8.36 -12.54
N ILE A 385 -31.99 8.52 -11.33
CA ILE A 385 -30.82 7.80 -10.88
C ILE A 385 -31.13 6.31 -10.74
N THR A 386 -30.46 5.47 -11.50
CA THR A 386 -30.70 4.03 -11.56
C THR A 386 -29.91 3.27 -10.49
N LEU A 387 -28.63 3.60 -10.30
CA LEU A 387 -27.78 2.99 -9.28
C LEU A 387 -26.61 3.90 -8.89
N GLY A 388 -26.01 3.58 -7.75
CA GLY A 388 -24.73 4.08 -7.29
C GLY A 388 -23.73 2.95 -7.09
N GLY A 389 -22.44 3.27 -7.09
CA GLY A 389 -21.34 2.32 -6.91
C GLY A 389 -20.48 2.19 -8.16
N GLY A 390 -19.72 1.11 -8.26
CA GLY A 390 -18.80 0.88 -9.37
C GLY A 390 -17.63 0.01 -8.95
N PHE A 391 -16.46 0.26 -9.52
CA PHE A 391 -15.23 -0.39 -9.11
C PHE A 391 -14.72 0.23 -7.80
N LEU A 392 -15.09 -0.39 -6.68
CA LEU A 392 -14.71 0.06 -5.35
C LEU A 392 -13.59 -0.84 -4.81
N SER A 393 -12.36 -0.35 -4.81
CA SER A 393 -11.21 -1.08 -4.28
C SER A 393 -10.94 -0.69 -2.83
N VAL A 394 -10.39 -1.63 -2.07
CA VAL A 394 -9.92 -1.46 -0.70
C VAL A 394 -8.47 -1.89 -0.58
N ARG A 395 -7.75 -1.27 0.35
CA ARG A 395 -6.38 -1.64 0.71
C ARG A 395 -6.35 -2.31 2.09
N SER A 396 -5.23 -2.96 2.41
CA SER A 396 -4.99 -3.49 3.76
C SER A 396 -5.09 -2.35 4.80
N PRO A 397 -5.81 -2.55 5.92
CA PRO A 397 -6.23 -3.84 6.50
C PRO A 397 -7.51 -4.48 5.93
N TYR A 398 -8.13 -3.98 4.91
CA TYR A 398 -9.36 -4.44 4.23
C TYR A 398 -10.63 -4.39 5.09
N ASP A 399 -10.57 -4.82 6.35
CA ASP A 399 -11.70 -4.94 7.26
C ASP A 399 -11.64 -3.85 8.33
N LEU A 400 -12.80 -3.38 8.77
CA LEU A 400 -12.96 -2.48 9.91
C LEU A 400 -13.32 -3.30 11.16
N ASN A 401 -12.43 -3.33 12.15
CA ASN A 401 -12.64 -4.04 13.39
C ASN A 401 -13.71 -3.36 14.27
N ALA A 402 -14.24 -4.09 15.27
CA ALA A 402 -15.09 -3.52 16.30
C ALA A 402 -14.27 -2.59 17.20
N GLY A 403 -14.87 -1.50 17.68
CA GLY A 403 -14.24 -0.48 18.51
C GLY A 403 -14.42 0.93 17.96
N ASP A 404 -13.66 1.86 18.49
CA ASP A 404 -13.67 3.24 18.02
C ASP A 404 -13.04 3.32 16.63
N VAL A 405 -13.67 4.07 15.74
CA VAL A 405 -13.26 4.25 14.35
C VAL A 405 -12.66 5.64 14.20
N THR A 406 -11.40 5.70 13.77
CA THR A 406 -10.77 6.96 13.41
C THR A 406 -10.84 7.22 11.90
N TYR A 407 -10.66 8.48 11.51
CA TYR A 407 -10.58 8.82 10.09
C TYR A 407 -9.40 8.12 9.40
N ALA A 408 -8.27 7.95 10.09
CA ALA A 408 -7.11 7.22 9.57
C ALA A 408 -7.43 5.76 9.22
N MET A 409 -8.27 5.08 10.02
CA MET A 409 -8.68 3.70 9.72
C MET A 409 -9.46 3.63 8.40
N LEU A 410 -10.41 4.55 8.18
CA LEU A 410 -11.15 4.61 6.91
C LEU A 410 -10.23 4.95 5.74
N HIS A 411 -9.33 5.89 5.97
CA HIS A 411 -8.38 6.33 4.95
C HIS A 411 -7.44 5.19 4.54
N SER A 412 -7.00 4.35 5.46
CA SER A 412 -6.18 3.18 5.16
C SER A 412 -6.95 2.13 4.32
N ILE A 413 -8.26 1.99 4.55
CA ILE A 413 -9.09 1.05 3.79
C ILE A 413 -9.47 1.62 2.42
N PHE A 414 -9.78 2.91 2.34
CA PHE A 414 -10.17 3.64 1.12
C PHE A 414 -9.23 4.83 0.87
N PRO A 415 -7.98 4.58 0.48
CA PRO A 415 -6.96 5.64 0.43
C PRO A 415 -7.06 6.56 -0.79
N PHE A 416 -7.92 6.26 -1.76
CA PHE A 416 -7.99 6.99 -3.02
C PHE A 416 -8.88 8.23 -2.93
N ASP A 417 -8.38 9.36 -3.45
CA ASP A 417 -9.08 10.64 -3.53
C ASP A 417 -9.93 10.70 -4.81
N ASN A 418 -10.80 9.70 -4.98
CA ASN A 418 -11.72 9.64 -6.10
C ASN A 418 -12.96 10.47 -5.81
N GLN A 419 -13.21 11.50 -6.63
CA GLN A 419 -14.41 12.33 -6.55
C GLN A 419 -15.65 11.57 -7.00
N ILE A 420 -16.81 11.99 -6.52
CA ILE A 420 -18.10 11.39 -6.85
C ILE A 420 -18.69 12.11 -8.07
N VAL A 421 -19.06 11.36 -9.10
CA VAL A 421 -19.55 11.91 -10.36
C VAL A 421 -20.87 11.25 -10.79
N LEU A 422 -21.73 12.07 -11.40
CA LEU A 422 -22.90 11.59 -12.12
C LEU A 422 -22.52 11.26 -13.57
N CYS A 423 -22.83 10.06 -14.00
CA CYS A 423 -22.56 9.60 -15.36
C CYS A 423 -23.84 9.16 -16.08
N SER A 424 -23.85 9.33 -17.41
CA SER A 424 -24.78 8.62 -18.27
C SER A 424 -24.14 7.35 -18.86
N VAL A 425 -24.95 6.30 -19.01
CA VAL A 425 -24.53 4.99 -19.53
C VAL A 425 -25.60 4.40 -20.46
N LYS A 426 -25.20 3.68 -21.48
CA LYS A 426 -26.12 2.91 -22.33
C LYS A 426 -26.57 1.65 -21.62
N GLY A 427 -27.82 1.23 -21.87
CA GLY A 427 -28.44 0.09 -21.18
C GLY A 427 -27.72 -1.23 -21.41
N ASP A 428 -27.15 -1.49 -22.59
CA ASP A 428 -26.34 -2.67 -22.85
C ASP A 428 -25.07 -2.68 -22.01
N SER A 429 -24.40 -1.53 -21.87
CA SER A 429 -23.23 -1.36 -21.01
C SER A 429 -23.60 -1.47 -19.52
N LEU A 430 -24.71 -0.85 -19.11
CA LEU A 430 -25.23 -0.96 -17.74
C LEU A 430 -25.48 -2.42 -17.33
N LEU A 431 -26.14 -3.18 -18.23
CA LEU A 431 -26.42 -4.59 -18.00
C LEU A 431 -25.14 -5.42 -17.89
N LYS A 432 -24.22 -5.26 -18.86
CA LYS A 432 -23.03 -6.10 -18.98
C LYS A 432 -21.99 -5.81 -17.92
N ASN A 433 -21.74 -4.52 -17.63
CA ASN A 433 -20.54 -4.11 -16.90
C ASN A 433 -20.83 -3.73 -15.45
N PHE A 434 -22.10 -3.50 -15.09
CA PHE A 434 -22.52 -3.18 -13.73
C PHE A 434 -23.44 -4.26 -13.17
N ILE A 435 -24.65 -4.43 -13.71
CA ILE A 435 -25.67 -5.32 -13.13
C ILE A 435 -25.25 -6.80 -13.19
N ASN A 436 -24.66 -7.23 -14.30
CA ASN A 436 -24.17 -8.61 -14.51
C ASN A 436 -22.64 -8.71 -14.50
N SER A 437 -21.96 -7.76 -13.87
CA SER A 437 -20.50 -7.79 -13.77
C SER A 437 -20.05 -9.05 -13.04
N THR A 438 -19.00 -9.70 -13.55
CA THR A 438 -18.30 -10.82 -12.90
C THR A 438 -17.06 -10.36 -12.14
N ASN A 439 -16.74 -9.07 -12.19
CA ASN A 439 -15.62 -8.50 -11.46
C ASN A 439 -16.00 -8.36 -9.98
N SER A 440 -15.27 -9.01 -9.10
CA SER A 440 -15.51 -9.04 -7.65
C SER A 440 -15.35 -7.68 -6.96
N ASN A 441 -14.73 -6.70 -7.63
CA ASN A 441 -14.56 -5.35 -7.11
C ASN A 441 -15.70 -4.39 -7.48
N TYR A 442 -16.70 -4.85 -8.26
CA TYR A 442 -17.87 -4.05 -8.59
C TYR A 442 -18.96 -4.22 -7.53
N PHE A 443 -19.26 -3.14 -6.84
CA PHE A 443 -20.32 -3.04 -5.85
C PHE A 443 -21.32 -2.00 -6.31
N ILE A 444 -22.60 -2.39 -6.40
CA ILE A 444 -23.68 -1.52 -6.84
C ILE A 444 -24.88 -1.59 -5.91
N TYR A 445 -25.56 -0.47 -5.76
CA TYR A 445 -26.82 -0.35 -5.02
C TYR A 445 -27.77 0.56 -5.79
N GLY A 446 -29.06 0.25 -5.83
CA GLY A 446 -30.01 1.13 -6.50
C GLY A 446 -31.35 0.46 -6.81
N ASP A 447 -32.14 1.14 -7.64
CA ASP A 447 -33.48 0.70 -8.08
C ASP A 447 -33.42 0.13 -9.51
N TYR A 448 -32.75 -1.00 -9.68
CA TYR A 448 -32.59 -1.70 -10.96
C TYR A 448 -33.16 -3.12 -10.95
N ALA A 449 -33.34 -3.72 -9.78
CA ALA A 449 -33.82 -5.11 -9.64
C ALA A 449 -35.26 -5.24 -10.15
N GLY A 450 -35.48 -6.14 -11.12
CA GLY A 450 -36.79 -6.37 -11.75
C GLY A 450 -37.21 -5.31 -12.78
N LYS A 451 -36.42 -4.26 -13.02
CA LYS A 451 -36.65 -3.32 -14.11
C LYS A 451 -36.22 -3.93 -15.46
N ASN A 452 -37.04 -3.68 -16.48
CA ASN A 452 -36.66 -4.01 -17.85
C ASN A 452 -35.73 -2.93 -18.40
N ILE A 453 -34.41 -3.19 -18.40
CA ILE A 453 -33.41 -2.27 -18.94
C ILE A 453 -33.39 -2.41 -20.46
N ASP A 454 -33.78 -1.32 -21.17
CA ASP A 454 -33.64 -1.24 -22.64
C ASP A 454 -32.15 -1.12 -23.00
N PRO A 455 -31.56 -2.07 -23.75
CA PRO A 455 -30.16 -1.99 -24.15
C PRO A 455 -29.77 -0.68 -24.89
N ASN A 456 -30.71 -0.08 -25.61
CA ASN A 456 -30.49 1.17 -26.33
C ASN A 456 -30.83 2.42 -25.49
N GLY A 457 -31.46 2.25 -24.36
CA GLY A 457 -31.81 3.32 -23.44
C GLY A 457 -30.57 4.04 -22.87
N THR A 458 -30.82 5.22 -22.28
CA THR A 458 -29.78 5.94 -21.52
C THR A 458 -30.22 5.97 -20.06
N TYR A 459 -29.28 5.61 -19.18
CA TYR A 459 -29.48 5.50 -17.74
C TYR A 459 -28.48 6.40 -17.00
N TYR A 460 -28.81 6.79 -15.78
CA TYR A 460 -27.97 7.67 -14.97
C TYR A 460 -27.50 6.92 -13.73
N ILE A 461 -26.18 6.97 -13.50
CA ILE A 461 -25.53 6.26 -12.41
C ILE A 461 -24.56 7.19 -11.68
N VAL A 462 -24.35 6.96 -10.40
CA VAL A 462 -23.41 7.72 -9.57
C VAL A 462 -22.24 6.82 -9.25
N VAL A 463 -21.07 7.20 -9.70
CA VAL A 463 -19.81 6.46 -9.56
C VAL A 463 -18.72 7.39 -9.05
N ASP A 464 -17.52 6.88 -8.83
CA ASP A 464 -16.34 7.71 -8.62
C ASP A 464 -15.57 8.00 -9.92
N THR A 465 -14.64 8.95 -9.87
CA THR A 465 -13.82 9.35 -11.01
C THR A 465 -13.00 8.19 -11.56
N TYR A 466 -12.48 7.30 -10.71
CA TYR A 466 -11.75 6.11 -11.17
C TYR A 466 -12.66 5.18 -12.00
N THR A 467 -13.84 4.85 -11.50
CA THR A 467 -14.81 4.02 -12.25
C THR A 467 -15.18 4.66 -13.58
N SER A 468 -15.38 5.99 -13.61
CA SER A 468 -15.76 6.69 -14.84
C SER A 468 -14.67 6.66 -15.90
N GLN A 469 -13.41 6.66 -15.52
CA GLN A 469 -12.23 6.64 -16.39
C GLN A 469 -11.82 5.22 -16.77
N TYR A 470 -11.92 4.26 -15.85
CA TYR A 470 -11.66 2.85 -16.11
C TYR A 470 -12.57 2.29 -17.24
N GLU A 471 -13.75 2.91 -17.39
CA GLU A 471 -14.73 2.58 -18.41
C GLU A 471 -14.91 3.70 -19.48
N PRO A 472 -13.81 4.32 -20.01
CA PRO A 472 -13.88 5.59 -20.76
C PRO A 472 -14.74 5.53 -22.02
N ASN A 473 -14.93 4.33 -22.60
CA ASN A 473 -15.79 4.14 -23.76
C ASN A 473 -17.26 3.85 -23.41
N ARG A 474 -17.61 3.87 -22.12
CA ARG A 474 -18.92 3.42 -21.61
C ARG A 474 -19.65 4.46 -20.79
N LEU A 475 -18.92 5.34 -20.10
CA LEU A 475 -19.48 6.36 -19.24
C LEU A 475 -19.23 7.77 -19.79
N THR A 476 -20.22 8.63 -19.65
CA THR A 476 -20.08 10.05 -19.93
C THR A 476 -20.36 10.80 -18.65
N VAL A 477 -19.35 11.47 -18.09
CA VAL A 477 -19.50 12.33 -16.91
C VAL A 477 -20.38 13.52 -17.28
N LEU A 478 -21.40 13.77 -16.48
CA LEU A 478 -22.36 14.86 -16.65
C LEU A 478 -22.18 15.97 -15.62
N GLU A 479 -21.98 15.58 -14.38
CA GLU A 479 -21.83 16.51 -13.25
C GLU A 479 -20.91 15.88 -12.21
N GLU A 480 -20.19 16.72 -11.47
CA GLU A 480 -19.36 16.36 -10.33
C GLU A 480 -20.08 16.74 -9.03
N TYR A 481 -19.87 15.94 -7.98
CA TYR A 481 -20.32 16.28 -6.63
C TYR A 481 -19.44 17.41 -6.07
N ALA A 482 -19.52 17.69 -4.79
CA ALA A 482 -18.71 18.72 -4.16
C ALA A 482 -17.20 18.41 -4.35
N PRO A 483 -16.38 19.38 -4.79
CA PRO A 483 -14.94 19.20 -4.82
C PRO A 483 -14.44 18.88 -3.40
N ASP A 484 -13.38 18.11 -3.30
CA ASP A 484 -12.75 17.69 -2.04
C ASP A 484 -13.61 16.79 -1.13
N ILE A 485 -14.73 16.24 -1.63
CA ILE A 485 -15.52 15.21 -0.96
C ILE A 485 -15.39 13.87 -1.70
N TYR A 486 -14.89 12.90 -1.00
CA TYR A 486 -14.61 11.57 -1.54
C TYR A 486 -15.57 10.52 -0.97
N GLY A 487 -15.56 9.33 -1.54
CA GLY A 487 -16.43 8.25 -1.06
C GLY A 487 -16.23 7.91 0.42
N ARG A 488 -14.97 7.92 0.90
CA ARG A 488 -14.67 7.71 2.33
C ARG A 488 -15.25 8.77 3.25
N ASP A 489 -15.41 10.03 2.78
CA ASP A 489 -15.97 11.12 3.59
C ASP A 489 -17.47 10.90 3.81
N LEU A 490 -18.19 10.42 2.79
CA LEU A 490 -19.57 9.98 2.98
C LEU A 490 -19.67 8.85 4.00
N LEU A 491 -18.74 7.92 3.98
CA LEU A 491 -18.70 6.83 4.96
C LEU A 491 -18.33 7.35 6.37
N ALA A 492 -17.41 8.32 6.46
CA ALA A 492 -17.06 8.97 7.72
C ALA A 492 -18.26 9.68 8.35
N ASP A 493 -19.03 10.44 7.55
CA ASP A 493 -20.25 11.11 8.01
C ASP A 493 -21.30 10.10 8.44
N TYR A 494 -21.46 9.00 7.69
CA TYR A 494 -22.38 7.92 8.04
C TYR A 494 -22.04 7.28 9.40
N ILE A 495 -20.75 7.17 9.74
CA ILE A 495 -20.30 6.69 11.05
C ILE A 495 -20.56 7.75 12.14
N ARG A 496 -20.27 9.04 11.88
CA ARG A 496 -20.56 10.16 12.81
C ARG A 496 -22.05 10.24 13.15
N GLU A 497 -22.93 9.92 12.22
CA GLU A 497 -24.37 9.84 12.41
C GLU A 497 -24.81 8.61 13.22
N GLY A 498 -23.89 7.73 13.63
CA GLY A 498 -24.14 6.58 14.49
C GLY A 498 -24.74 5.36 13.78
N HIS A 499 -24.58 5.25 12.47
CA HIS A 499 -25.12 4.11 11.70
C HIS A 499 -24.36 2.79 11.91
N PHE A 500 -23.17 2.84 12.56
CA PHE A 500 -22.36 1.66 12.87
C PHE A 500 -22.51 1.17 14.30
N THR A 501 -23.29 1.87 15.14
CA THR A 501 -23.48 1.50 16.55
C THR A 501 -24.94 1.48 16.96
N SER A 502 -25.26 0.58 17.87
CA SER A 502 -26.51 0.53 18.63
C SER A 502 -26.30 0.82 20.12
N GLN A 503 -25.06 1.18 20.50
CA GLN A 503 -24.72 1.57 21.85
C GLN A 503 -24.81 3.09 22.02
N SER A 504 -25.22 3.50 23.19
CA SER A 504 -25.07 4.89 23.63
C SER A 504 -23.60 5.19 23.96
N PRO A 505 -23.18 6.47 23.99
CA PRO A 505 -21.80 6.84 24.30
C PRO A 505 -21.27 6.33 25.65
N ASP A 506 -22.17 6.02 26.60
CA ASP A 506 -21.84 5.44 27.90
C ASP A 506 -21.73 3.91 27.89
N GLY A 507 -21.83 3.28 26.70
CA GLY A 507 -21.78 1.83 26.51
C GLY A 507 -23.08 1.11 26.85
N SER A 508 -24.14 1.82 27.24
CA SER A 508 -25.47 1.23 27.43
C SER A 508 -26.09 0.88 26.07
N TYR A 509 -27.01 -0.08 26.08
CA TYR A 509 -27.76 -0.47 24.87
C TYR A 509 -29.28 -0.54 25.15
N THR A 510 -30.04 -0.30 24.10
CA THR A 510 -31.51 -0.44 24.16
C THR A 510 -31.93 -1.76 23.55
N LEU A 511 -32.77 -2.51 24.27
CA LEU A 511 -33.40 -3.72 23.75
C LEU A 511 -34.44 -3.34 22.69
N THR A 512 -34.38 -4.00 21.55
CA THR A 512 -35.40 -3.92 20.50
C THR A 512 -36.29 -5.15 20.61
N SER A 513 -37.59 -4.97 20.60
CA SER A 513 -38.54 -6.07 20.69
C SER A 513 -38.57 -6.95 19.43
N ILE A 514 -38.94 -8.22 19.55
CA ILE A 514 -39.05 -9.13 18.39
C ILE A 514 -39.99 -8.58 17.33
N PRO A 515 -41.20 -8.04 17.65
CA PRO A 515 -42.08 -7.43 16.66
C PRO A 515 -41.43 -6.26 15.88
N GLU A 516 -40.68 -5.38 16.57
CA GLU A 516 -39.96 -4.27 15.92
C GLU A 516 -38.88 -4.80 14.97
N ILE A 517 -38.13 -5.84 15.37
CA ILE A 517 -37.14 -6.51 14.52
C ILE A 517 -37.77 -7.11 13.27
N LEU A 518 -38.94 -7.79 13.42
CA LEU A 518 -39.65 -8.38 12.29
C LEU A 518 -40.15 -7.30 11.31
N GLN A 519 -40.67 -6.18 11.83
CA GLN A 519 -41.10 -5.05 11.02
C GLN A 519 -39.90 -4.39 10.29
N LEU A 520 -38.80 -4.18 11.00
CA LEU A 520 -37.56 -3.64 10.43
C LEU A 520 -37.05 -4.54 9.31
N GLY A 521 -36.92 -5.85 9.57
CA GLY A 521 -36.44 -6.81 8.58
C GLY A 521 -37.33 -6.87 7.34
N ALA A 522 -38.67 -6.80 7.52
CA ALA A 522 -39.61 -6.79 6.41
C ALA A 522 -39.47 -5.52 5.51
N SER A 523 -38.94 -4.43 6.03
CA SER A 523 -38.69 -3.21 5.26
C SER A 523 -37.38 -3.27 4.40
N LEU A 524 -36.52 -4.25 4.69
CA LEU A 524 -35.27 -4.43 3.94
C LEU A 524 -35.55 -5.06 2.56
N LYS A 525 -34.69 -4.70 1.58
CA LYS A 525 -34.69 -5.42 0.30
C LYS A 525 -34.38 -6.90 0.51
N ALA A 526 -34.85 -7.73 -0.41
CA ALA A 526 -34.57 -9.17 -0.41
C ALA A 526 -33.04 -9.43 -0.37
N GLY A 527 -32.59 -10.23 0.60
CA GLY A 527 -31.20 -10.57 0.85
C GLY A 527 -30.40 -9.51 1.61
N ALA A 528 -30.94 -8.32 1.82
CA ALA A 528 -30.23 -7.24 2.52
C ALA A 528 -30.21 -7.47 4.05
N THR A 529 -29.16 -6.92 4.68
CA THR A 529 -28.99 -6.84 6.14
C THR A 529 -29.10 -5.40 6.61
N THR A 530 -29.34 -5.21 7.92
CA THR A 530 -29.18 -3.89 8.55
C THR A 530 -27.71 -3.48 8.63
N ASP A 531 -27.44 -2.18 8.60
CA ASP A 531 -26.08 -1.65 8.70
C ASP A 531 -25.52 -1.72 10.13
N LYS A 532 -26.38 -1.73 11.14
CA LYS A 532 -26.02 -1.90 12.56
C LYS A 532 -26.66 -3.14 13.17
N GLY A 533 -26.10 -3.64 14.27
CA GLY A 533 -26.66 -4.71 15.07
C GLY A 533 -27.80 -4.23 15.96
N TYR A 534 -28.57 -5.17 16.49
CA TYR A 534 -29.68 -4.93 17.43
C TYR A 534 -29.59 -5.88 18.61
N TYR A 535 -29.90 -5.36 19.80
CA TYR A 535 -29.98 -6.14 21.02
C TYR A 535 -31.41 -6.67 21.21
N VAL A 536 -31.56 -7.99 21.18
CA VAL A 536 -32.87 -8.65 21.32
C VAL A 536 -32.85 -9.60 22.50
N LYS A 537 -33.78 -9.44 23.42
CA LYS A 537 -33.99 -10.35 24.54
C LYS A 537 -35.11 -11.34 24.20
N GLY A 538 -34.87 -12.62 24.48
CA GLY A 538 -35.88 -13.66 24.28
C GLY A 538 -35.50 -14.96 24.96
N THR A 539 -36.46 -15.90 25.04
CA THR A 539 -36.23 -17.24 25.55
C THR A 539 -35.97 -18.18 24.38
N VAL A 540 -34.95 -19.03 24.49
CA VAL A 540 -34.62 -20.03 23.46
C VAL A 540 -35.73 -21.09 23.43
N GLN A 541 -36.51 -21.09 22.37
CA GLN A 541 -37.59 -22.07 22.15
C GLN A 541 -37.08 -23.38 21.55
N ALA A 542 -36.17 -23.29 20.61
CA ALA A 542 -35.59 -24.43 19.91
C ALA A 542 -34.14 -24.15 19.48
N VAL A 543 -33.32 -25.19 19.46
CA VAL A 543 -32.00 -25.20 18.82
C VAL A 543 -32.07 -26.14 17.64
N HIS A 544 -31.99 -25.60 16.41
CA HIS A 544 -32.15 -26.34 15.16
C HIS A 544 -30.82 -26.95 14.67
N ASN A 545 -29.73 -26.33 15.01
CA ASN A 545 -28.40 -26.79 14.64
C ASN A 545 -27.38 -26.47 15.76
N SER A 546 -26.91 -27.50 16.43
CA SER A 546 -26.01 -27.38 17.58
C SER A 546 -24.54 -27.12 17.19
N THR A 547 -24.20 -27.19 15.91
CA THR A 547 -22.85 -26.82 15.43
C THR A 547 -22.76 -25.31 15.25
N TYR A 548 -23.76 -24.72 14.58
CA TYR A 548 -23.75 -23.29 14.28
C TYR A 548 -24.54 -22.45 15.30
N GLY A 549 -25.40 -23.11 16.11
CA GLY A 549 -26.28 -22.41 17.04
C GLY A 549 -27.48 -21.75 16.34
N ASN A 550 -27.99 -22.35 15.25
CA ASN A 550 -29.23 -21.87 14.67
C ASN A 550 -30.37 -22.17 15.66
N LEU A 551 -31.07 -21.13 16.09
CA LEU A 551 -32.08 -21.26 17.12
C LEU A 551 -33.30 -20.35 16.87
N THR A 552 -34.37 -20.56 17.61
CA THR A 552 -35.51 -19.66 17.65
C THR A 552 -35.60 -19.02 19.02
N LEU A 553 -35.66 -17.69 19.06
CA LEU A 553 -36.03 -16.91 20.24
C LEU A 553 -37.52 -16.63 20.23
N VAL A 554 -38.15 -16.60 21.42
CA VAL A 554 -39.51 -16.14 21.60
C VAL A 554 -39.61 -15.11 22.72
N ASP A 555 -40.49 -14.14 22.56
CA ASP A 555 -40.86 -13.20 23.61
C ASP A 555 -42.04 -13.74 24.46
N GLU A 556 -42.43 -13.00 25.51
CA GLU A 556 -43.53 -13.37 26.39
C GLU A 556 -44.90 -13.39 25.66
N ALA A 557 -45.03 -12.67 24.55
CA ALA A 557 -46.24 -12.62 23.73
C ALA A 557 -46.33 -13.76 22.70
N GLY A 558 -45.25 -14.57 22.57
CA GLY A 558 -45.17 -15.68 21.63
C GLY A 558 -44.65 -15.29 20.23
N ASN A 559 -44.21 -14.04 20.02
CA ASN A 559 -43.55 -13.68 18.77
C ASN A 559 -42.20 -14.38 18.69
N SER A 560 -41.83 -14.85 17.51
CA SER A 560 -40.58 -15.63 17.31
C SER A 560 -39.65 -14.98 16.31
N LEU A 561 -38.35 -15.05 16.62
CA LEU A 561 -37.24 -14.61 15.75
C LEU A 561 -36.30 -15.79 15.50
N TYR A 562 -36.07 -16.10 14.24
CA TYR A 562 -35.06 -17.07 13.87
C TYR A 562 -33.66 -16.41 13.95
N VAL A 563 -32.69 -17.15 14.49
CA VAL A 563 -31.29 -16.70 14.61
C VAL A 563 -30.43 -17.67 13.83
N TYR A 564 -29.74 -17.16 12.82
CA TYR A 564 -28.81 -17.92 11.99
C TYR A 564 -27.39 -17.78 12.52
N GLY A 565 -26.96 -18.74 13.34
CA GLY A 565 -25.66 -18.79 14.00
C GLY A 565 -25.59 -17.98 15.29
N VAL A 566 -25.05 -18.62 16.34
CA VAL A 566 -24.77 -17.97 17.63
C VAL A 566 -23.31 -18.12 18.01
N TYR A 567 -22.75 -17.04 18.54
CA TYR A 567 -21.36 -16.90 18.94
C TYR A 567 -21.27 -16.38 20.38
N ASP A 568 -20.13 -16.57 21.01
CA ASP A 568 -19.83 -15.94 22.30
C ASP A 568 -19.78 -14.40 22.18
N LYS A 569 -19.57 -13.69 23.29
CA LYS A 569 -19.49 -12.22 23.32
C LYS A 569 -18.43 -11.65 22.38
N SER A 570 -17.29 -12.31 22.24
CA SER A 570 -16.20 -11.86 21.34
C SER A 570 -16.56 -12.04 19.86
N GLY A 571 -17.46 -12.98 19.54
CA GLY A 571 -17.76 -13.39 18.17
C GLY A 571 -16.76 -14.38 17.58
N GLU A 572 -15.79 -14.85 18.36
CA GLU A 572 -14.74 -15.76 17.92
C GLU A 572 -15.16 -17.23 18.04
N ASN A 573 -15.82 -17.57 19.14
CA ASN A 573 -16.22 -18.95 19.42
C ASN A 573 -17.66 -19.18 18.95
N ARG A 574 -17.80 -20.04 17.94
CA ARG A 574 -19.09 -20.52 17.47
C ARG A 574 -19.77 -21.38 18.54
N TYR A 575 -21.06 -21.56 18.44
CA TYR A 575 -21.95 -22.27 19.40
C TYR A 575 -21.36 -23.59 19.94
N ASP A 576 -20.82 -24.45 19.06
CA ASP A 576 -20.23 -25.74 19.43
C ASP A 576 -18.89 -25.63 20.19
N ALA A 577 -18.21 -24.49 20.07
CA ALA A 577 -16.96 -24.16 20.77
C ALA A 577 -17.17 -23.30 22.02
N MET A 578 -18.39 -22.82 22.27
CA MET A 578 -18.69 -22.00 23.44
C MET A 578 -18.62 -22.84 24.73
N LYS A 579 -18.06 -22.26 25.79
CA LYS A 579 -18.03 -22.89 27.12
C LYS A 579 -19.45 -23.12 27.70
N ASN A 580 -20.37 -22.18 27.48
CA ASN A 580 -21.73 -22.23 27.96
C ASN A 580 -22.69 -21.77 26.84
N PRO A 581 -22.97 -22.60 25.83
CA PRO A 581 -23.90 -22.24 24.78
C PRO A 581 -25.36 -22.16 25.31
N PRO A 582 -26.17 -21.22 24.82
CA PRO A 582 -27.59 -21.11 25.19
C PRO A 582 -28.38 -22.40 24.92
N LYS A 583 -29.23 -22.80 25.85
CA LYS A 583 -30.06 -24.01 25.76
C LYS A 583 -31.53 -23.66 25.69
N VAL A 584 -32.35 -24.60 25.25
CA VAL A 584 -33.80 -24.46 25.28
C VAL A 584 -34.27 -24.14 26.70
N GLY A 585 -35.04 -23.09 26.84
CA GLY A 585 -35.55 -22.56 28.12
C GLY A 585 -34.69 -21.43 28.70
N ASP A 586 -33.46 -21.19 28.20
CA ASP A 586 -32.64 -20.08 28.66
C ASP A 586 -33.17 -18.74 28.09
N THR A 587 -33.25 -17.72 28.95
CA THR A 587 -33.51 -16.35 28.52
C THR A 587 -32.17 -15.67 28.27
N VAL A 588 -31.98 -15.13 27.08
CA VAL A 588 -30.71 -14.53 26.64
C VAL A 588 -30.94 -13.19 25.97
N VAL A 589 -29.90 -12.34 25.99
CA VAL A 589 -29.78 -11.19 25.11
C VAL A 589 -28.80 -11.55 23.99
N LEU A 590 -29.28 -11.46 22.75
CA LEU A 590 -28.44 -11.63 21.58
C LEU A 590 -28.25 -10.27 20.87
N PHE A 591 -27.05 -10.05 20.37
CA PHE A 591 -26.71 -8.89 19.54
C PHE A 591 -26.31 -9.38 18.14
N GLY A 592 -26.95 -8.87 17.07
CA GLY A 592 -26.66 -9.26 15.70
C GLY A 592 -27.36 -8.37 14.67
N VAL A 593 -26.97 -8.47 13.41
CA VAL A 593 -27.65 -7.80 12.30
C VAL A 593 -28.90 -8.55 11.90
N ILE A 594 -29.85 -7.82 11.33
CA ILE A 594 -31.13 -8.39 10.87
C ILE A 594 -31.10 -8.51 9.36
N GLN A 595 -31.49 -9.67 8.85
CA GLN A 595 -31.54 -9.98 7.43
C GLN A 595 -32.97 -10.30 6.97
N ASN A 596 -33.29 -9.80 5.76
CA ASN A 596 -34.42 -10.29 4.99
C ASN A 596 -33.95 -11.43 4.08
N TYR A 597 -33.77 -12.62 4.62
CA TYR A 597 -33.28 -13.76 3.86
C TYR A 597 -34.38 -14.31 2.94
N VAL A 598 -34.08 -14.46 1.66
CA VAL A 598 -34.99 -15.06 0.67
C VAL A 598 -34.37 -16.37 0.17
N PRO A 599 -34.90 -17.53 0.61
CA PRO A 599 -34.41 -18.82 0.13
C PRO A 599 -34.75 -19.01 -1.34
N LYS A 600 -33.95 -19.83 -2.04
CA LYS A 600 -34.15 -20.13 -3.47
C LYS A 600 -35.57 -20.67 -3.79
N ASN A 601 -36.18 -21.37 -2.84
CA ASN A 601 -37.56 -21.87 -2.91
C ASN A 601 -38.21 -21.66 -1.53
N GLY A 602 -39.12 -20.70 -1.40
CA GLY A 602 -39.84 -20.42 -0.16
C GLY A 602 -40.10 -18.93 0.09
N ASP A 603 -40.79 -18.63 1.16
CA ASP A 603 -41.09 -17.27 1.59
C ASP A 603 -39.85 -16.61 2.24
N ALA A 604 -39.85 -15.30 2.26
CA ALA A 604 -38.81 -14.52 2.93
C ALA A 604 -38.83 -14.79 4.46
N ILE A 605 -37.64 -14.91 5.04
CA ILE A 605 -37.45 -15.15 6.48
C ILE A 605 -36.72 -13.93 7.04
N ILE A 606 -37.34 -13.28 8.03
CA ILE A 606 -36.62 -12.26 8.80
C ILE A 606 -35.83 -12.98 9.89
N GLU A 607 -34.52 -12.84 9.84
CA GLU A 607 -33.64 -13.52 10.77
C GLU A 607 -32.55 -12.59 11.34
N MET A 608 -32.08 -12.92 12.54
CA MET A 608 -30.85 -12.36 13.08
C MET A 608 -29.67 -13.22 12.60
N VAL A 609 -28.63 -12.58 12.06
CA VAL A 609 -27.45 -13.29 11.58
C VAL A 609 -26.29 -13.06 12.56
N SER A 610 -25.54 -14.14 12.85
CA SER A 610 -24.34 -14.13 13.71
C SER A 610 -24.60 -13.53 15.09
N GLY A 611 -25.66 -13.98 15.76
CA GLY A 611 -26.05 -13.49 17.09
C GLY A 611 -24.99 -13.74 18.14
N ARG A 612 -24.51 -12.69 18.82
CA ARG A 612 -23.54 -12.78 19.92
C ARG A 612 -24.27 -12.79 21.25
N VAL A 613 -23.90 -13.72 22.13
CA VAL A 613 -24.48 -13.77 23.49
C VAL A 613 -23.90 -12.63 24.32
N ILE A 614 -24.79 -11.76 24.80
CA ILE A 614 -24.43 -10.66 25.70
C ILE A 614 -24.67 -11.14 27.13
N PRO A 615 -23.66 -11.18 28.01
CA PRO A 615 -23.85 -11.46 29.43
C PRO A 615 -24.77 -10.43 30.07
N GLU A 616 -25.71 -10.88 30.91
CA GLU A 616 -26.52 -9.98 31.75
C GLU A 616 -25.72 -9.30 32.84
#